data_1d2866311712ba5ab55184c851b6f5d4
#
_entry.id   1d2866311712ba5ab55184c851b6f5d4
#
_cell.length_a   1.000
_cell.length_b   1.000
_cell.length_c   1.000
_cell.angle_alpha   90.00
_cell.angle_beta   90.00
_cell.angle_gamma   90.00
#
_symmetry.space_group_name_H-M   'P 1'
#
loop_
_entity.id
_entity.type
_entity.pdbx_description
1 polymer ?
#
loop_
_entity_poly.entity_id
_entity_poly.type
_entity_poly.pdbx_seq_one_letter_code
_entity_poly.pdbx_strand_id
1 'polypeptide(L)'
;MKKKLLANNLITTGMIFALVASNPATSYVIAAENTTLEQSASTTTQTDMTLEMQETATTQEVTDIPVISEEEIDAYFKDTVFVGDSIMLGFRNYCMKQKDSFLNDIQFLAAGSFSVNNALWDVTAKSVHPVYKGQKRQVWESISMMNAKKVFLFFGMNDLNISGLEGTCEKYKELISKIKEKSPDVEIHIISMTYTLKGAGKGKLKNDTIREFNELLQEMASENGWGFLDMATPLSDENGDLKAAYCSDGFVHQSRAAYDVWTTVIRDYARAQLNGTTEYPVGTSEAEECPETSTAELQTDESEDSNTKNTTQGKKTEVRLSAGFSAQTTTE
;
A
#
# COMPACT_ATOMS: atom_id res chain seq x y z
N MET A 1 64.94 -27.52 -14.50
CA MET A 1 64.83 -29.00 -14.38
C MET A 1 63.41 -29.35 -13.94
N LYS A 2 62.74 -30.18 -14.77
CA LYS A 2 61.67 -31.17 -14.49
C LYS A 2 60.48 -30.71 -13.63
N LYS A 3 59.33 -30.43 -14.23
CA LYS A 3 58.15 -31.28 -14.49
C LYS A 3 57.72 -32.19 -13.33
N LYS A 4 56.47 -31.97 -12.83
CA LYS A 4 55.50 -33.06 -12.77
C LYS A 4 54.08 -32.51 -12.61
N LEU A 5 53.25 -32.78 -13.59
CA LEU A 5 51.77 -32.87 -13.55
C LEU A 5 51.36 -33.99 -12.61
N LEU A 6 50.24 -33.85 -11.95
CA LEU A 6 49.34 -34.97 -11.65
C LEU A 6 47.91 -34.45 -11.61
N ALA A 7 47.15 -34.91 -12.58
CA ALA A 7 45.69 -34.86 -12.64
C ALA A 7 45.12 -36.03 -11.84
N ASN A 8 43.92 -35.88 -11.32
CA ASN A 8 42.88 -36.89 -11.06
C ASN A 8 41.84 -36.29 -10.15
N ASN A 9 40.60 -36.49 -10.22
CA ASN A 9 39.64 -37.17 -11.07
C ASN A 9 38.26 -36.63 -10.68
N LEU A 10 37.47 -36.49 -11.69
CA LEU A 10 36.03 -36.29 -11.69
C LEU A 10 35.32 -37.44 -10.95
N ILE A 11 34.38 -37.13 -10.05
CA ILE A 11 33.24 -38.02 -9.79
C ILE A 11 31.98 -37.14 -9.76
N THR A 12 31.27 -37.19 -10.86
CA THR A 12 29.90 -36.78 -11.04
C THR A 12 28.97 -37.82 -10.41
N THR A 13 28.17 -37.40 -9.44
CA THR A 13 27.00 -38.17 -9.05
C THR A 13 25.77 -37.30 -9.30
N GLY A 14 25.14 -37.55 -10.45
CA GLY A 14 23.85 -36.97 -10.78
C GLY A 14 22.76 -37.63 -9.95
N MET A 15 21.98 -36.82 -9.25
CA MET A 15 20.68 -37.21 -8.74
C MET A 15 19.62 -36.49 -9.55
N ILE A 16 18.94 -37.23 -10.40
CA ILE A 16 17.76 -36.80 -11.13
C ILE A 16 16.59 -36.94 -10.18
N PHE A 17 16.01 -35.83 -9.76
CA PHE A 17 14.68 -35.83 -9.19
C PHE A 17 13.67 -35.50 -10.29
N ALA A 18 12.86 -36.49 -10.64
CA ALA A 18 11.71 -36.29 -11.51
C ALA A 18 10.58 -35.72 -10.68
N LEU A 19 10.20 -34.46 -10.94
CA LEU A 19 9.00 -33.85 -10.43
C LEU A 19 7.84 -34.25 -11.36
N VAL A 20 6.91 -35.03 -10.85
CA VAL A 20 5.64 -35.32 -11.53
C VAL A 20 4.70 -34.15 -11.15
N ALA A 21 4.48 -33.25 -12.09
CA ALA A 21 3.43 -32.26 -11.99
C ALA A 21 2.12 -32.88 -12.50
N SER A 22 1.15 -33.04 -11.62
CA SER A 22 -0.24 -33.33 -11.95
C SER A 22 -1.11 -32.12 -11.65
N ASN A 23 -1.42 -31.37 -12.69
CA ASN A 23 -2.40 -30.29 -12.64
C ASN A 23 -3.70 -30.82 -13.29
N PRO A 24 -4.84 -30.79 -12.62
CA PRO A 24 -6.13 -30.92 -13.31
C PRO A 24 -6.69 -29.52 -13.61
N ALA A 25 -6.53 -29.10 -14.87
CA ALA A 25 -7.30 -27.99 -15.40
C ALA A 25 -8.77 -28.42 -15.57
N THR A 26 -9.65 -27.79 -14.83
CA THR A 26 -11.09 -27.94 -15.03
C THR A 26 -11.58 -26.81 -15.94
N SER A 27 -11.74 -27.14 -17.21
CA SER A 27 -12.36 -26.26 -18.19
C SER A 27 -13.88 -26.38 -18.05
N TYR A 28 -14.56 -25.29 -17.76
CA TYR A 28 -16.02 -25.20 -17.90
C TYR A 28 -16.36 -24.70 -19.31
N VAL A 29 -16.97 -25.57 -20.10
CA VAL A 29 -17.59 -25.21 -21.37
C VAL A 29 -19.06 -24.89 -21.07
N ILE A 30 -19.47 -23.68 -21.35
CA ILE A 30 -20.90 -23.27 -21.37
C ILE A 30 -21.39 -23.53 -22.78
N ALA A 31 -22.23 -24.56 -22.96
CA ALA A 31 -22.99 -24.77 -24.16
C ALA A 31 -24.37 -24.15 -23.95
N ALA A 32 -24.68 -23.14 -24.78
CA ALA A 32 -26.01 -22.63 -24.92
C ALA A 32 -26.66 -23.37 -26.10
N GLU A 33 -27.70 -24.16 -25.86
CA GLU A 33 -28.58 -24.66 -26.91
C GLU A 33 -29.99 -24.11 -26.72
N ASN A 34 -30.37 -23.30 -27.69
CA ASN A 34 -31.76 -22.97 -27.98
C ASN A 34 -32.41 -24.15 -28.66
N THR A 35 -33.54 -24.63 -28.14
CA THR A 35 -34.46 -25.46 -28.94
C THR A 35 -35.90 -25.08 -28.68
N THR A 36 -36.57 -24.86 -29.75
CA THR A 36 -37.89 -24.38 -30.03
C THR A 36 -38.99 -25.37 -29.60
N LEU A 37 -40.13 -24.84 -29.22
CA LEU A 37 -41.42 -25.50 -28.94
C LEU A 37 -41.93 -26.35 -30.07
N GLU A 38 -42.45 -27.55 -29.80
CA GLU A 38 -43.62 -28.09 -30.46
C GLU A 38 -44.54 -28.82 -29.46
N GLN A 39 -45.82 -28.41 -29.49
CA GLN A 39 -46.94 -28.99 -28.79
C GLN A 39 -47.38 -30.32 -29.41
N SER A 40 -47.63 -31.34 -28.60
CA SER A 40 -48.64 -32.34 -28.93
C SER A 40 -49.26 -32.93 -27.70
N ALA A 41 -50.57 -32.84 -27.65
CA ALA A 41 -51.44 -33.39 -26.62
C ALA A 41 -51.67 -34.90 -26.82
N SER A 42 -51.68 -35.68 -25.72
CA SER A 42 -52.64 -36.80 -25.54
C SER A 42 -52.58 -37.40 -24.11
N THR A 43 -53.65 -37.21 -23.40
CA THR A 43 -54.55 -38.12 -22.68
C THR A 43 -53.97 -39.26 -21.83
N THR A 44 -54.23 -39.14 -20.50
CA THR A 44 -54.74 -40.13 -19.52
C THR A 44 -53.88 -41.34 -19.14
N THR A 45 -53.47 -41.42 -17.88
CA THR A 45 -53.96 -42.38 -16.89
C THR A 45 -53.38 -42.08 -15.51
N GLN A 46 -54.22 -41.88 -14.48
CA GLN A 46 -53.89 -41.82 -13.09
C GLN A 46 -53.34 -43.17 -12.62
N THR A 47 -52.18 -43.16 -11.98
CA THR A 47 -51.78 -44.19 -11.03
C THR A 47 -51.11 -43.50 -9.87
N ASP A 48 -51.75 -43.57 -8.75
CA ASP A 48 -51.35 -43.10 -7.43
C ASP A 48 -50.08 -43.83 -6.99
N MET A 49 -49.00 -43.14 -6.86
CA MET A 49 -47.80 -43.57 -6.13
C MET A 49 -47.27 -42.42 -5.29
N THR A 50 -47.60 -42.47 -4.02
CA THR A 50 -47.02 -41.65 -2.98
C THR A 50 -45.52 -41.89 -2.91
N LEU A 51 -44.71 -40.99 -3.50
CA LEU A 51 -43.26 -40.96 -3.28
C LEU A 51 -43.00 -39.99 -2.12
N GLU A 52 -42.63 -40.56 -0.98
CA GLU A 52 -42.01 -39.83 0.12
C GLU A 52 -40.72 -39.16 -0.43
N MET A 53 -40.79 -37.87 -0.62
CA MET A 53 -39.58 -37.04 -0.82
C MET A 53 -38.88 -36.90 0.53
N GLN A 54 -37.87 -37.70 0.73
CA GLN A 54 -36.89 -37.50 1.78
C GLN A 54 -36.07 -36.24 1.41
N GLU A 55 -36.47 -35.12 2.00
CA GLU A 55 -35.69 -33.88 1.95
C GLU A 55 -34.41 -34.12 2.78
N THR A 56 -33.31 -34.47 2.09
CA THR A 56 -31.98 -34.39 2.70
C THR A 56 -31.65 -32.88 2.82
N ALA A 57 -32.01 -32.32 3.95
CA ALA A 57 -31.48 -31.00 4.34
C ALA A 57 -29.97 -31.14 4.51
N THR A 58 -29.25 -30.75 3.46
CA THR A 58 -27.82 -30.49 3.59
C THR A 58 -27.69 -29.24 4.44
N THR A 59 -27.51 -29.40 5.73
CA THR A 59 -27.09 -28.34 6.64
C THR A 59 -25.70 -27.96 6.21
N GLN A 60 -25.56 -26.88 5.41
CA GLN A 60 -24.28 -26.22 5.29
C GLN A 60 -23.94 -25.73 6.69
N GLU A 61 -22.89 -26.28 7.28
CA GLU A 61 -22.21 -25.67 8.42
C GLU A 61 -21.78 -24.27 7.96
N VAL A 62 -22.57 -23.28 8.34
CA VAL A 62 -22.11 -21.90 8.33
C VAL A 62 -21.02 -21.87 9.41
N THR A 63 -19.77 -21.95 9.01
CA THR A 63 -18.65 -21.68 9.91
C THR A 63 -18.87 -20.25 10.39
N ASP A 64 -19.24 -20.10 11.68
CA ASP A 64 -19.28 -18.81 12.37
C ASP A 64 -17.85 -18.25 12.34
N ILE A 65 -17.56 -17.41 11.33
CA ILE A 65 -16.33 -16.61 11.33
C ILE A 65 -16.47 -15.66 12.52
N PRO A 66 -15.54 -15.69 13.48
CA PRO A 66 -15.61 -14.82 14.65
C PRO A 66 -15.74 -13.36 14.20
N VAL A 67 -16.74 -12.66 14.72
CA VAL A 67 -16.89 -11.23 14.47
C VAL A 67 -15.83 -10.50 15.30
N ILE A 68 -14.77 -10.03 14.64
CA ILE A 68 -13.72 -9.22 15.30
C ILE A 68 -14.31 -7.87 15.69
N SER A 69 -14.20 -7.52 16.96
CA SER A 69 -14.68 -6.26 17.51
C SER A 69 -13.75 -5.08 17.15
N GLU A 70 -14.27 -3.86 17.23
CA GLU A 70 -13.44 -2.65 17.00
C GLU A 70 -12.34 -2.52 18.08
N GLU A 71 -12.60 -2.96 19.32
CA GLU A 71 -11.60 -2.97 20.39
C GLU A 71 -10.44 -3.93 20.10
N GLU A 72 -10.69 -5.07 19.45
CA GLU A 72 -9.66 -5.99 19.01
C GLU A 72 -8.82 -5.39 17.87
N ILE A 73 -9.45 -4.66 16.94
CA ILE A 73 -8.76 -3.93 15.87
C ILE A 73 -7.89 -2.83 16.47
N ASP A 74 -8.40 -2.03 17.40
CA ASP A 74 -7.64 -1.00 18.08
C ASP A 74 -6.43 -1.62 18.82
N ALA A 75 -6.64 -2.74 19.52
CA ALA A 75 -5.59 -3.47 20.20
C ALA A 75 -4.52 -4.03 19.24
N TYR A 76 -4.91 -4.40 18.01
CA TYR A 76 -3.99 -4.90 16.99
C TYR A 76 -2.91 -3.87 16.62
N PHE A 77 -3.26 -2.57 16.61
CA PHE A 77 -2.35 -1.49 16.26
C PHE A 77 -1.52 -0.96 17.44
N LYS A 78 -1.77 -1.45 18.64
CA LYS A 78 -0.95 -1.11 19.79
C LYS A 78 0.49 -1.57 19.56
N ASP A 79 1.46 -0.71 19.90
CA ASP A 79 2.89 -0.96 19.70
C ASP A 79 3.29 -1.18 18.22
N THR A 80 2.53 -0.58 17.29
CA THR A 80 2.78 -0.64 15.85
C THR A 80 3.50 0.61 15.36
N VAL A 81 4.48 0.41 14.46
CA VAL A 81 5.25 1.50 13.83
C VAL A 81 5.14 1.43 12.32
N PHE A 82 4.75 2.54 11.69
CA PHE A 82 4.74 2.69 10.25
C PHE A 82 5.99 3.47 9.82
N VAL A 83 6.74 2.90 8.87
CA VAL A 83 8.00 3.45 8.38
C VAL A 83 7.88 3.75 6.90
N GLY A 84 8.28 4.94 6.46
CA GLY A 84 8.20 5.26 5.04
C GLY A 84 8.60 6.69 4.68
N ASP A 85 8.26 7.03 3.45
CA ASP A 85 8.62 8.26 2.76
C ASP A 85 7.62 9.42 2.96
N SER A 86 7.55 10.34 1.99
CA SER A 86 6.65 11.50 2.02
C SER A 86 5.17 11.13 1.99
N ILE A 87 4.79 10.01 1.38
CA ILE A 87 3.40 9.54 1.38
C ILE A 87 3.04 9.06 2.79
N MET A 88 3.91 8.26 3.42
CA MET A 88 3.75 7.84 4.81
C MET A 88 3.77 9.03 5.78
N LEU A 89 4.57 10.07 5.51
CA LEU A 89 4.55 11.31 6.28
C LEU A 89 3.20 12.04 6.13
N GLY A 90 2.62 12.02 4.94
CA GLY A 90 1.27 12.53 4.68
C GLY A 90 0.21 11.76 5.48
N PHE A 91 0.27 10.43 5.50
CA PHE A 91 -0.62 9.58 6.30
C PHE A 91 -0.47 9.85 7.79
N ARG A 92 0.74 9.97 8.31
CA ARG A 92 0.98 10.41 9.69
C ARG A 92 0.27 11.73 9.99
N ASN A 93 0.41 12.73 9.13
CA ASN A 93 -0.21 14.03 9.32
C ASN A 93 -1.75 13.98 9.26
N TYR A 94 -2.29 13.02 8.50
CA TYR A 94 -3.71 12.72 8.49
C TYR A 94 -4.14 12.08 9.82
N CYS A 95 -3.45 11.03 10.29
CA CYS A 95 -3.75 10.34 11.54
C CYS A 95 -3.75 11.27 12.75
N MET A 96 -2.78 12.19 12.83
CA MET A 96 -2.70 13.19 13.92
C MET A 96 -3.90 14.12 14.02
N LYS A 97 -4.75 14.21 12.98
CA LYS A 97 -5.97 15.03 12.96
C LYS A 97 -7.22 14.24 13.28
N GLN A 98 -7.14 12.92 13.36
CA GLN A 98 -8.24 12.06 13.76
C GLN A 98 -8.39 12.10 15.29
N LYS A 99 -9.61 11.92 15.76
CA LYS A 99 -9.91 11.83 17.20
C LYS A 99 -10.53 10.46 17.47
N ASP A 100 -10.21 9.91 18.63
CA ASP A 100 -10.82 8.69 19.14
C ASP A 100 -10.80 7.53 18.11
N SER A 101 -9.62 7.29 17.53
CA SER A 101 -9.39 6.30 16.47
C SER A 101 -8.15 5.47 16.78
N PHE A 102 -8.16 4.19 16.38
CA PHE A 102 -6.99 3.31 16.41
C PHE A 102 -5.74 3.92 15.75
N LEU A 103 -5.95 4.86 14.82
CA LEU A 103 -4.87 5.59 14.16
C LEU A 103 -4.00 6.39 15.14
N ASN A 104 -4.53 6.73 16.33
CA ASN A 104 -3.77 7.45 17.33
C ASN A 104 -2.74 6.59 18.05
N ASP A 105 -2.90 5.27 18.05
CA ASP A 105 -1.97 4.30 18.65
C ASP A 105 -0.79 3.96 17.73
N ILE A 106 -0.92 4.28 16.43
CA ILE A 106 0.13 4.03 15.45
C ILE A 106 1.26 5.06 15.62
N GLN A 107 2.48 4.55 15.77
CA GLN A 107 3.69 5.36 15.76
C GLN A 107 4.28 5.46 14.34
N PHE A 108 5.03 6.52 14.06
CA PHE A 108 5.54 6.78 12.71
C PHE A 108 7.04 7.11 12.72
N LEU A 109 7.77 6.48 11.80
CA LEU A 109 9.13 6.84 11.40
C LEU A 109 9.11 7.19 9.91
N ALA A 110 8.64 8.39 9.59
CA ALA A 110 8.46 8.85 8.22
C ALA A 110 9.15 10.19 7.97
N ALA A 111 9.73 10.34 6.78
CA ALA A 111 10.37 11.58 6.36
C ALA A 111 10.23 11.79 4.84
N GLY A 112 10.24 13.05 4.41
CA GLY A 112 10.24 13.38 2.98
C GLY A 112 11.46 12.79 2.28
N SER A 113 11.27 12.21 1.09
CA SER A 113 12.32 11.57 0.27
C SER A 113 13.08 10.43 0.97
N PHE A 114 12.51 9.86 2.03
CA PHE A 114 13.10 8.71 2.70
C PHE A 114 12.97 7.47 1.82
N SER A 115 13.96 6.57 1.87
CA SER A 115 14.06 5.40 1.01
C SER A 115 14.79 4.26 1.71
N VAL A 116 14.69 3.03 1.23
CA VAL A 116 15.50 1.92 1.76
C VAL A 116 17.00 2.16 1.55
N ASN A 117 17.36 2.85 0.44
CA ASN A 117 18.75 3.19 0.16
C ASN A 117 19.32 4.09 1.26
N ASN A 118 18.66 5.22 1.52
CA ASN A 118 19.18 6.17 2.51
C ASN A 118 18.90 5.78 3.96
N ALA A 119 17.97 4.86 4.21
CA ALA A 119 17.80 4.25 5.53
C ALA A 119 19.05 3.49 6.01
N LEU A 120 19.85 2.98 5.06
CA LEU A 120 21.07 2.22 5.32
C LEU A 120 22.35 3.11 5.40
N TRP A 121 22.21 4.41 5.10
CA TRP A 121 23.33 5.34 5.21
C TRP A 121 23.63 5.74 6.66
N ASP A 122 24.80 6.29 6.89
CA ASP A 122 25.13 6.87 8.18
C ASP A 122 24.22 8.06 8.51
N VAL A 123 23.84 8.16 9.77
CA VAL A 123 23.06 9.29 10.27
C VAL A 123 23.93 10.53 10.38
N THR A 124 23.53 11.59 9.72
CA THR A 124 24.19 12.89 9.78
C THR A 124 23.16 14.00 9.99
N ALA A 125 23.63 15.21 10.29
CA ALA A 125 22.74 16.38 10.38
C ALA A 125 21.97 16.65 9.07
N LYS A 126 22.54 16.28 7.92
CA LYS A 126 21.96 16.48 6.58
C LYS A 126 21.18 15.28 6.04
N SER A 127 21.30 14.11 6.67
CA SER A 127 20.60 12.90 6.21
C SER A 127 19.08 13.04 6.38
N VAL A 128 18.32 12.28 5.58
CA VAL A 128 16.84 12.30 5.58
C VAL A 128 16.21 11.33 6.59
N HIS A 129 17.01 10.80 7.53
CA HIS A 129 16.50 9.88 8.55
C HIS A 129 15.39 10.51 9.39
N PRO A 130 14.34 9.73 9.73
CA PRO A 130 13.30 10.18 10.62
C PRO A 130 13.83 10.63 11.99
N VAL A 131 13.13 11.58 12.60
CA VAL A 131 13.45 12.06 13.94
C VAL A 131 12.63 11.29 14.97
N TYR A 132 13.28 10.68 15.94
CA TYR A 132 12.66 10.08 17.11
C TYR A 132 13.26 10.64 18.39
N LYS A 133 12.42 11.06 19.35
CA LYS A 133 12.82 11.71 20.60
C LYS A 133 13.85 12.85 20.37
N GLY A 134 13.54 13.70 19.39
CA GLY A 134 14.33 14.90 19.09
C GLY A 134 15.65 14.67 18.34
N GLN A 135 15.96 13.44 17.91
CA GLN A 135 17.19 13.10 17.21
C GLN A 135 16.93 12.25 15.97
N LYS A 136 17.68 12.49 14.91
CA LYS A 136 17.77 11.56 13.77
C LYS A 136 18.46 10.29 14.23
N ARG A 137 17.91 9.14 13.82
CA ARG A 137 18.44 7.82 14.17
C ARG A 137 18.26 6.86 13.02
N GLN A 138 18.98 5.78 13.04
CA GLN A 138 18.66 4.61 12.24
C GLN A 138 17.28 4.08 12.63
N VAL A 139 16.50 3.63 11.64
CA VAL A 139 15.12 3.18 11.91
C VAL A 139 15.08 1.98 12.85
N TRP A 140 16.02 1.03 12.73
CA TRP A 140 16.11 -0.15 13.60
C TRP A 140 16.40 0.21 15.07
N GLU A 141 17.18 1.27 15.30
CA GLU A 141 17.41 1.77 16.67
C GLU A 141 16.13 2.39 17.23
N SER A 142 15.42 3.20 16.42
CA SER A 142 14.19 3.84 16.84
C SER A 142 13.09 2.81 17.11
N ILE A 143 12.92 1.79 16.24
CA ILE A 143 11.98 0.68 16.40
C ILE A 143 12.24 -0.05 17.72
N SER A 144 13.49 -0.39 18.02
CA SER A 144 13.87 -1.04 19.26
C SER A 144 13.56 -0.17 20.49
N MET A 145 13.85 1.15 20.40
CA MET A 145 13.54 2.11 21.49
C MET A 145 12.03 2.31 21.70
N MET A 146 11.22 2.04 20.70
CA MET A 146 9.74 2.08 20.75
C MET A 146 9.16 0.80 21.37
N ASN A 147 9.94 -0.27 21.50
CA ASN A 147 9.49 -1.62 21.83
C ASN A 147 8.38 -2.10 20.86
N ALA A 148 8.53 -1.76 19.59
CA ALA A 148 7.52 -2.07 18.57
C ALA A 148 7.31 -3.58 18.48
N LYS A 149 6.04 -4.00 18.35
CA LYS A 149 5.64 -5.39 18.11
C LYS A 149 5.41 -5.64 16.62
N LYS A 150 4.96 -4.63 15.88
CA LYS A 150 4.70 -4.69 14.46
C LYS A 150 5.34 -3.50 13.76
N VAL A 151 5.90 -3.75 12.59
CA VAL A 151 6.50 -2.74 11.74
C VAL A 151 5.96 -2.86 10.34
N PHE A 152 5.32 -1.81 9.85
CA PHE A 152 4.82 -1.69 8.49
C PHE A 152 5.79 -0.84 7.67
N LEU A 153 6.31 -1.38 6.58
CA LEU A 153 7.31 -0.75 5.72
C LEU A 153 6.68 -0.31 4.39
N PHE A 154 6.80 0.96 4.05
CA PHE A 154 6.34 1.55 2.80
C PHE A 154 7.46 2.30 2.10
N PHE A 155 8.07 1.70 1.08
CA PHE A 155 9.19 2.24 0.31
C PHE A 155 9.12 1.85 -1.17
N GLY A 156 9.97 2.44 -1.99
CA GLY A 156 10.10 2.18 -3.42
C GLY A 156 10.05 3.46 -4.24
N MET A 157 9.19 4.42 -3.86
CA MET A 157 8.96 5.66 -4.60
C MET A 157 10.24 6.45 -4.87
N ASN A 158 11.16 6.45 -3.90
CA ASN A 158 12.45 7.13 -3.98
C ASN A 158 13.61 6.19 -4.31
N ASP A 159 13.35 4.90 -4.53
CA ASP A 159 14.36 3.86 -4.68
C ASP A 159 14.51 3.36 -6.11
N LEU A 160 13.40 3.14 -6.84
CA LEU A 160 13.39 2.49 -8.15
C LEU A 160 14.27 3.20 -9.18
N ASN A 161 14.36 4.52 -9.15
CA ASN A 161 15.25 5.28 -10.02
C ASN A 161 16.74 5.16 -9.62
N ILE A 162 17.03 4.72 -8.40
CA ILE A 162 18.39 4.59 -7.87
C ILE A 162 18.91 3.17 -8.09
N SER A 163 18.24 2.18 -7.47
CA SER A 163 18.71 0.79 -7.43
C SER A 163 17.94 -0.18 -8.34
N GLY A 164 16.82 0.27 -8.95
CA GLY A 164 15.97 -0.62 -9.76
C GLY A 164 15.19 -1.60 -8.91
N LEU A 165 14.59 -2.60 -9.54
CA LEU A 165 13.73 -3.58 -8.88
C LEU A 165 14.52 -4.46 -7.90
N GLU A 166 15.44 -5.27 -8.40
CA GLU A 166 16.21 -6.23 -7.62
C GLU A 166 17.03 -5.52 -6.52
N GLY A 167 17.73 -4.44 -6.89
CA GLY A 167 18.54 -3.70 -5.92
C GLY A 167 17.72 -3.05 -4.82
N THR A 168 16.46 -2.65 -5.09
CA THR A 168 15.56 -2.15 -4.05
C THR A 168 15.09 -3.27 -3.14
N CYS A 169 14.76 -4.45 -3.67
CA CYS A 169 14.41 -5.63 -2.88
C CYS A 169 15.56 -6.10 -1.98
N GLU A 170 16.80 -6.11 -2.49
CA GLU A 170 17.99 -6.42 -1.68
C GLU A 170 18.16 -5.45 -0.52
N LYS A 171 17.96 -4.14 -0.76
CA LYS A 171 18.01 -3.12 0.29
C LYS A 171 16.88 -3.27 1.31
N TYR A 172 15.70 -3.69 0.88
CA TYR A 172 14.61 -4.04 1.78
C TYR A 172 15.02 -5.18 2.73
N LYS A 173 15.55 -6.29 2.17
CA LYS A 173 16.03 -7.45 2.97
C LYS A 173 17.13 -7.03 3.95
N GLU A 174 18.09 -6.18 3.52
CA GLU A 174 19.14 -5.66 4.39
C GLU A 174 18.57 -4.82 5.54
N LEU A 175 17.63 -3.91 5.25
CA LEU A 175 16.97 -3.09 6.26
C LEU A 175 16.22 -3.95 7.28
N ILE A 176 15.43 -4.93 6.80
CA ILE A 176 14.67 -5.83 7.67
C ILE A 176 15.61 -6.68 8.53
N SER A 177 16.73 -7.15 7.98
CA SER A 177 17.76 -7.87 8.76
C SER A 177 18.28 -7.04 9.92
N LYS A 178 18.56 -5.74 9.72
CA LYS A 178 18.98 -4.83 10.77
C LYS A 178 17.88 -4.57 11.81
N ILE A 179 16.63 -4.50 11.38
CA ILE A 179 15.47 -4.38 12.28
C ILE A 179 15.38 -5.63 13.16
N LYS A 180 15.43 -6.82 12.55
CA LYS A 180 15.35 -8.11 13.27
C LYS A 180 16.53 -8.37 14.17
N GLU A 181 17.74 -7.87 13.85
CA GLU A 181 18.90 -7.93 14.73
C GLU A 181 18.67 -7.19 16.06
N LYS A 182 18.02 -6.02 16.02
CA LYS A 182 17.73 -5.19 17.19
C LYS A 182 16.40 -5.52 17.88
N SER A 183 15.46 -6.09 17.14
CA SER A 183 14.12 -6.43 17.59
C SER A 183 13.72 -7.80 17.00
N PRO A 184 14.23 -8.91 17.55
CA PRO A 184 14.08 -10.25 16.95
C PRO A 184 12.60 -10.69 16.79
N ASP A 185 11.77 -10.32 17.76
CA ASP A 185 10.37 -10.75 17.85
C ASP A 185 9.40 -9.82 17.10
N VAL A 186 9.90 -8.73 16.47
CA VAL A 186 9.03 -7.79 15.76
C VAL A 186 8.43 -8.45 14.52
N GLU A 187 7.14 -8.30 14.33
CA GLU A 187 6.44 -8.73 13.11
C GLU A 187 6.68 -7.71 11.98
N ILE A 188 7.00 -8.21 10.80
CA ILE A 188 7.25 -7.38 9.61
C ILE A 188 6.04 -7.46 8.68
N HIS A 189 5.56 -6.30 8.23
CA HIS A 189 4.53 -6.14 7.24
C HIS A 189 5.02 -5.20 6.15
N ILE A 190 4.90 -5.62 4.89
CA ILE A 190 5.26 -4.81 3.73
C ILE A 190 3.97 -4.22 3.15
N ILE A 191 3.97 -2.92 2.90
CA ILE A 191 2.87 -2.23 2.21
C ILE A 191 3.26 -2.09 0.75
N SER A 192 2.36 -2.48 -0.18
CA SER A 192 2.58 -2.29 -1.61
C SER A 192 2.79 -0.81 -1.95
N MET A 193 3.70 -0.52 -2.86
CA MET A 193 3.94 0.83 -3.35
C MET A 193 2.74 1.30 -4.19
N THR A 194 2.21 2.49 -3.89
CA THR A 194 1.08 3.07 -4.63
C THR A 194 1.50 3.58 -6.01
N TYR A 195 0.55 3.66 -6.95
CA TYR A 195 0.82 4.09 -8.32
C TYR A 195 1.03 5.60 -8.45
N THR A 196 1.61 6.02 -9.55
CA THR A 196 1.63 7.42 -9.99
C THR A 196 0.33 7.75 -10.72
N LEU A 197 -0.03 9.04 -10.77
CA LEU A 197 -1.09 9.50 -11.66
C LEU A 197 -0.74 9.14 -13.13
N LYS A 198 -1.75 8.86 -13.93
CA LYS A 198 -1.61 8.47 -15.34
C LYS A 198 -0.63 9.38 -16.09
N GLY A 199 0.40 8.78 -16.66
CA GLY A 199 1.41 9.48 -17.45
C GLY A 199 2.38 10.37 -16.65
N ALA A 200 2.27 10.45 -15.32
CA ALA A 200 3.13 11.27 -14.48
C ALA A 200 4.48 10.60 -14.14
N GLY A 201 4.59 9.29 -14.32
CA GLY A 201 5.79 8.50 -14.00
C GLY A 201 7.04 8.98 -14.74
N LYS A 202 8.20 8.93 -14.05
CA LYS A 202 9.50 9.40 -14.58
C LYS A 202 10.59 8.35 -14.41
N GLY A 203 11.41 8.16 -15.44
CA GLY A 203 12.49 7.18 -15.41
C GLY A 203 11.98 5.75 -15.23
N LYS A 204 12.48 5.04 -14.22
CA LYS A 204 12.02 3.72 -13.82
C LYS A 204 10.75 3.77 -12.95
N LEU A 205 10.38 4.94 -12.44
CA LEU A 205 9.16 5.14 -11.66
C LEU A 205 7.97 5.29 -12.61
N LYS A 206 7.44 4.18 -13.09
CA LYS A 206 6.27 4.06 -13.99
C LYS A 206 5.36 2.98 -13.43
N ASN A 207 4.06 3.07 -13.70
CA ASN A 207 3.08 2.14 -13.12
C ASN A 207 3.31 0.67 -13.50
N ASP A 208 3.82 0.37 -14.71
CA ASP A 208 4.22 -0.99 -15.06
C ASP A 208 5.36 -1.51 -14.17
N THR A 209 6.38 -0.70 -13.96
CA THR A 209 7.50 -1.04 -13.07
C THR A 209 7.05 -1.11 -11.60
N ILE A 210 6.07 -0.30 -11.19
CA ILE A 210 5.51 -0.36 -9.83
C ILE A 210 4.72 -1.66 -9.63
N ARG A 211 3.96 -2.11 -10.64
CA ARG A 211 3.27 -3.41 -10.58
C ARG A 211 4.25 -4.56 -10.39
N GLU A 212 5.28 -4.61 -11.24
CA GLU A 212 6.34 -5.63 -11.13
C GLU A 212 7.06 -5.58 -9.77
N PHE A 213 7.31 -4.37 -9.25
CA PHE A 213 7.90 -4.21 -7.91
C PHE A 213 6.97 -4.71 -6.81
N ASN A 214 5.68 -4.46 -6.89
CA ASN A 214 4.71 -4.95 -5.90
C ASN A 214 4.58 -6.48 -5.92
N GLU A 215 4.66 -7.11 -7.09
CA GLU A 215 4.73 -8.57 -7.23
C GLU A 215 5.97 -9.12 -6.51
N LEU A 216 7.15 -8.53 -6.74
CA LEU A 216 8.38 -8.91 -6.04
C LEU A 216 8.31 -8.68 -4.53
N LEU A 217 7.67 -7.61 -4.07
CA LEU A 217 7.46 -7.36 -2.65
C LEU A 217 6.52 -8.41 -2.01
N GLN A 218 5.47 -8.79 -2.71
CA GLN A 218 4.53 -9.81 -2.26
C GLN A 218 5.20 -11.20 -2.19
N GLU A 219 5.96 -11.56 -3.22
CA GLU A 219 6.74 -12.80 -3.24
C GLU A 219 7.75 -12.83 -2.09
N MET A 220 8.52 -11.76 -1.92
CA MET A 220 9.48 -11.62 -0.84
C MET A 220 8.82 -11.72 0.54
N ALA A 221 7.64 -11.13 0.74
CA ALA A 221 6.90 -11.23 1.98
C ALA A 221 6.46 -12.68 2.24
N SER A 222 5.91 -13.35 1.23
CA SER A 222 5.48 -14.75 1.30
C SER A 222 6.63 -15.70 1.64
N GLU A 223 7.78 -15.57 0.95
CA GLU A 223 8.96 -16.39 1.18
C GLU A 223 9.52 -16.29 2.61
N ASN A 224 9.37 -15.13 3.24
CA ASN A 224 9.93 -14.85 4.55
C ASN A 224 8.91 -14.91 5.70
N GLY A 225 7.65 -15.23 5.41
CA GLY A 225 6.57 -15.25 6.40
C GLY A 225 6.24 -13.87 6.95
N TRP A 226 6.43 -12.81 6.14
CA TRP A 226 6.03 -11.44 6.48
C TRP A 226 4.62 -11.14 6.00
N GLY A 227 3.95 -10.21 6.66
CA GLY A 227 2.67 -9.72 6.18
C GLY A 227 2.84 -8.89 4.90
N PHE A 228 1.84 -8.94 4.02
CA PHE A 228 1.75 -8.07 2.84
C PHE A 228 0.41 -7.36 2.83
N LEU A 229 0.42 -6.03 2.75
CA LEU A 229 -0.76 -5.18 2.71
C LEU A 229 -0.82 -4.50 1.34
N ASP A 230 -1.80 -4.89 0.52
CA ASP A 230 -2.02 -4.24 -0.78
C ASP A 230 -2.76 -2.92 -0.58
N MET A 231 -2.01 -1.83 -0.70
CA MET A 231 -2.53 -0.47 -0.70
C MET A 231 -2.66 0.10 -2.11
N ALA A 232 -1.99 -0.50 -3.09
CA ALA A 232 -1.95 0.01 -4.45
C ALA A 232 -3.30 -0.16 -5.17
N THR A 233 -3.89 -1.35 -5.06
CA THR A 233 -5.13 -1.71 -5.76
C THR A 233 -6.32 -0.86 -5.34
N PRO A 234 -6.63 -0.65 -4.05
CA PRO A 234 -7.76 0.19 -3.63
C PRO A 234 -7.67 1.65 -4.08
N LEU A 235 -6.45 2.14 -4.31
CA LEU A 235 -6.20 3.52 -4.72
C LEU A 235 -6.11 3.68 -6.25
N SER A 236 -6.15 2.58 -7.01
CA SER A 236 -6.05 2.59 -8.46
C SER A 236 -7.41 2.80 -9.14
N ASP A 237 -7.37 3.38 -10.34
CA ASP A 237 -8.49 3.43 -11.27
C ASP A 237 -8.59 2.12 -12.07
N GLU A 238 -9.53 2.05 -13.01
CA GLU A 238 -9.79 0.91 -13.90
C GLU A 238 -8.60 0.54 -14.82
N ASN A 239 -7.66 1.46 -14.99
CA ASN A 239 -6.44 1.24 -15.79
C ASN A 239 -5.24 0.82 -14.91
N GLY A 240 -5.40 0.78 -13.59
CA GLY A 240 -4.32 0.52 -12.65
C GLY A 240 -3.38 1.71 -12.46
N ASP A 241 -3.85 2.93 -12.69
CA ASP A 241 -3.16 4.18 -12.36
C ASP A 241 -3.74 4.76 -11.06
N LEU A 242 -3.01 5.64 -10.36
CA LEU A 242 -3.57 6.33 -9.19
C LEU A 242 -4.83 7.11 -9.60
N LYS A 243 -5.95 6.88 -8.92
CA LYS A 243 -7.17 7.66 -9.16
C LYS A 243 -6.91 9.16 -9.01
N ALA A 244 -7.37 9.95 -9.98
CA ALA A 244 -7.16 11.41 -9.97
C ALA A 244 -7.71 12.08 -8.69
N ALA A 245 -8.83 11.62 -8.16
CA ALA A 245 -9.41 12.11 -6.91
C ALA A 245 -8.53 11.83 -5.67
N TYR A 246 -7.65 10.84 -5.75
CA TYR A 246 -6.74 10.45 -4.67
C TYR A 246 -5.36 11.09 -4.79
N CYS A 247 -5.08 11.83 -5.88
CA CYS A 247 -3.82 12.54 -6.09
C CYS A 247 -3.92 14.01 -5.70
N SER A 248 -2.95 14.53 -4.95
CA SER A 248 -2.95 15.93 -4.47
C SER A 248 -2.00 16.85 -5.21
N ASP A 249 -1.01 16.32 -5.95
CA ASP A 249 0.07 17.08 -6.57
C ASP A 249 0.22 16.86 -8.08
N GLY A 250 -0.69 16.07 -8.66
CA GLY A 250 -0.60 15.69 -10.07
C GLY A 250 0.49 14.65 -10.37
N PHE A 251 1.06 13.99 -9.34
CA PHE A 251 2.12 13.01 -9.51
C PHE A 251 1.90 11.75 -8.64
N VAL A 252 2.20 11.80 -7.34
CA VAL A 252 2.22 10.63 -6.45
C VAL A 252 1.65 10.90 -5.06
N HIS A 253 1.68 12.16 -4.59
CA HIS A 253 1.22 12.46 -3.25
C HIS A 253 -0.29 12.37 -3.15
N GLN A 254 -0.73 11.86 -2.02
CA GLN A 254 -2.11 11.47 -1.84
C GLN A 254 -2.95 12.56 -1.21
N SER A 255 -4.22 12.59 -1.59
CA SER A 255 -5.23 13.48 -1.04
C SER A 255 -5.77 12.95 0.29
N ARG A 256 -6.60 13.76 0.97
CA ARG A 256 -7.31 13.29 2.17
C ARG A 256 -8.17 12.07 1.86
N ALA A 257 -8.91 12.07 0.75
CA ALA A 257 -9.77 10.95 0.35
C ALA A 257 -8.99 9.65 0.18
N ALA A 258 -7.74 9.72 -0.33
CA ALA A 258 -6.87 8.54 -0.38
C ALA A 258 -6.55 8.01 1.03
N TYR A 259 -6.29 8.89 2.00
CA TYR A 259 -6.00 8.46 3.37
C TYR A 259 -7.24 7.93 4.11
N ASP A 260 -8.44 8.35 3.72
CA ASP A 260 -9.68 7.71 4.19
C ASP A 260 -9.74 6.25 3.70
N VAL A 261 -9.35 5.96 2.44
CA VAL A 261 -9.19 4.59 1.90
C VAL A 261 -8.10 3.82 2.65
N TRP A 262 -6.94 4.45 2.92
CA TRP A 262 -5.88 3.81 3.73
C TRP A 262 -6.42 3.31 5.07
N THR A 263 -7.23 4.11 5.73
CA THR A 263 -7.80 3.75 7.03
C THR A 263 -8.68 2.51 6.95
N THR A 264 -9.53 2.42 5.92
CA THR A 264 -10.38 1.25 5.66
C THR A 264 -9.53 0.01 5.38
N VAL A 265 -8.58 0.11 4.46
CA VAL A 265 -7.72 -1.02 4.06
C VAL A 265 -6.89 -1.55 5.23
N ILE A 266 -6.31 -0.67 6.04
CA ILE A 266 -5.54 -1.04 7.22
C ILE A 266 -6.43 -1.75 8.25
N ARG A 267 -7.66 -1.28 8.46
CA ARG A 267 -8.63 -1.90 9.36
C ARG A 267 -9.03 -3.29 8.87
N ASP A 268 -9.32 -3.45 7.59
CA ASP A 268 -9.69 -4.74 6.99
C ASP A 268 -8.53 -5.72 7.02
N TYR A 269 -7.32 -5.23 6.80
CA TYR A 269 -6.10 -6.03 6.96
C TYR A 269 -5.95 -6.54 8.40
N ALA A 270 -6.12 -5.69 9.40
CA ALA A 270 -6.06 -6.10 10.81
C ALA A 270 -7.10 -7.17 11.12
N ARG A 271 -8.34 -6.98 10.63
CA ARG A 271 -9.43 -7.95 10.80
C ARG A 271 -9.09 -9.31 10.18
N ALA A 272 -8.50 -9.32 8.98
CA ALA A 272 -8.05 -10.54 8.32
C ALA A 272 -6.94 -11.24 9.12
N GLN A 273 -5.95 -10.49 9.60
CA GLN A 273 -4.86 -11.04 10.42
C GLN A 273 -5.39 -11.66 11.72
N LEU A 274 -6.34 -11.00 12.40
CA LEU A 274 -6.96 -11.50 13.62
C LEU A 274 -7.80 -12.76 13.37
N ASN A 275 -8.41 -12.90 12.20
CA ASN A 275 -9.12 -14.09 11.76
C ASN A 275 -8.18 -15.21 11.24
N GLY A 276 -6.89 -14.98 11.19
CA GLY A 276 -5.93 -15.95 10.64
C GLY A 276 -6.05 -16.16 9.13
N THR A 277 -6.58 -15.17 8.39
CA THR A 277 -6.72 -15.19 6.95
C THR A 277 -5.70 -14.24 6.30
N THR A 278 -5.21 -14.58 5.13
CA THR A 278 -4.36 -13.69 4.32
C THR A 278 -5.19 -12.92 3.28
N GLU A 279 -6.42 -13.36 3.05
CA GLU A 279 -7.35 -12.72 2.14
C GLU A 279 -8.20 -11.70 2.91
N TYR A 280 -8.16 -10.46 2.49
CA TYR A 280 -9.06 -9.40 2.95
C TYR A 280 -9.69 -8.74 1.72
N PRO A 281 -10.97 -8.31 1.81
CA PRO A 281 -11.61 -7.65 0.70
C PRO A 281 -10.84 -6.36 0.39
N VAL A 282 -10.21 -6.33 -0.77
CA VAL A 282 -9.61 -5.11 -1.33
C VAL A 282 -10.79 -4.23 -1.72
N GLY A 283 -11.09 -3.26 -0.86
CA GLY A 283 -12.33 -2.52 -0.80
C GLY A 283 -12.94 -2.16 -2.16
N THR A 284 -14.00 -2.83 -2.53
CA THR A 284 -15.05 -2.22 -3.32
C THR A 284 -15.87 -1.37 -2.36
N SER A 285 -15.41 -0.15 -2.08
CA SER A 285 -16.29 0.85 -1.50
C SER A 285 -17.31 1.20 -2.58
N GLU A 286 -18.44 0.51 -2.61
CA GLU A 286 -19.67 1.17 -3.03
C GLU A 286 -19.79 2.37 -2.09
N ALA A 287 -19.49 3.56 -2.63
CA ALA A 287 -19.78 4.80 -1.93
C ALA A 287 -21.28 4.75 -1.64
N GLU A 288 -21.64 4.57 -0.37
CA GLU A 288 -22.99 4.91 0.07
C GLU A 288 -23.19 6.38 -0.36
N GLU A 289 -24.04 6.56 -1.34
CA GLU A 289 -24.50 7.89 -1.76
C GLU A 289 -25.01 8.60 -0.51
N CYS A 290 -24.23 9.58 -0.08
CA CYS A 290 -24.69 10.53 0.93
C CYS A 290 -25.98 11.17 0.40
N PRO A 291 -27.10 11.14 1.11
CA PRO A 291 -28.33 11.74 0.64
C PRO A 291 -28.08 13.23 0.38
N GLU A 292 -28.37 13.66 -0.85
CA GLU A 292 -28.31 15.06 -1.26
C GLU A 292 -29.10 15.90 -0.28
N THR A 293 -28.40 16.71 0.50
CA THR A 293 -29.01 17.71 1.35
C THR A 293 -29.48 18.85 0.45
N SER A 294 -30.78 18.93 0.30
CA SER A 294 -31.60 20.03 -0.20
C SER A 294 -30.87 21.36 -0.34
N THR A 295 -30.80 21.84 -1.56
CA THR A 295 -30.49 23.21 -1.93
C THR A 295 -31.42 24.21 -1.19
N ALA A 296 -30.83 24.92 -0.23
CA ALA A 296 -31.44 26.13 0.29
C ALA A 296 -31.09 27.29 -0.65
N GLU A 297 -32.12 27.83 -1.29
CA GLU A 297 -32.04 29.03 -2.10
C GLU A 297 -31.53 30.22 -1.23
N LEU A 298 -30.39 30.78 -1.63
CA LEU A 298 -29.98 32.12 -1.13
C LEU A 298 -30.72 33.17 -1.93
N GLN A 299 -31.65 33.82 -1.28
CA GLN A 299 -32.25 35.05 -1.76
C GLN A 299 -31.18 36.15 -1.79
N THR A 300 -31.00 36.74 -2.94
CA THR A 300 -30.21 37.95 -3.16
C THR A 300 -31.04 39.17 -2.73
N ASP A 301 -30.62 39.85 -1.68
CA ASP A 301 -31.09 41.22 -1.41
C ASP A 301 -30.18 42.19 -2.16
N GLU A 302 -30.74 42.82 -3.18
CA GLU A 302 -30.18 43.99 -3.83
C GLU A 302 -30.52 45.21 -2.95
N SER A 303 -29.49 45.93 -2.48
CA SER A 303 -29.66 47.33 -2.09
C SER A 303 -28.55 48.15 -2.75
N GLU A 304 -29.01 49.00 -3.66
CA GLU A 304 -28.26 50.10 -4.26
C GLU A 304 -27.74 51.04 -3.16
N ASP A 305 -26.49 51.48 -3.26
CA ASP A 305 -26.20 52.90 -3.10
C ASP A 305 -24.92 53.35 -3.78
N SER A 306 -25.01 54.57 -4.24
CA SER A 306 -24.26 55.28 -5.25
C SER A 306 -22.95 55.92 -4.74
N ASN A 307 -22.02 56.02 -5.69
CA ASN A 307 -21.16 57.19 -5.92
C ASN A 307 -19.89 57.35 -5.04
N THR A 308 -18.72 57.25 -5.63
CA THR A 308 -17.81 58.39 -5.88
C THR A 308 -16.51 57.93 -6.57
N LYS A 309 -16.21 58.65 -7.65
CA LYS A 309 -14.94 58.64 -8.39
C LYS A 309 -13.78 59.12 -7.50
N ASN A 310 -12.60 58.47 -7.59
CA ASN A 310 -11.38 59.22 -7.71
C ASN A 310 -10.23 58.42 -8.30
N THR A 311 -9.64 59.00 -9.27
CA THR A 311 -8.42 58.70 -10.00
C THR A 311 -7.20 58.95 -9.12
N THR A 312 -6.19 58.05 -9.10
CA THR A 312 -4.78 58.50 -9.09
C THR A 312 -3.80 57.37 -9.42
N GLN A 313 -2.99 57.64 -10.37
CA GLN A 313 -1.78 57.02 -10.92
C GLN A 313 -0.84 56.31 -9.95
N GLY A 314 -0.28 55.26 -10.44
CA GLY A 314 1.07 54.74 -10.60
C GLY A 314 2.15 54.94 -9.55
N LYS A 315 2.78 53.80 -9.23
CA LYS A 315 4.25 53.75 -9.07
C LYS A 315 4.75 52.29 -9.15
N LYS A 316 5.49 52.01 -10.21
CA LYS A 316 6.44 50.89 -10.31
C LYS A 316 7.55 51.10 -9.28
N THR A 317 7.87 50.06 -8.51
CA THR A 317 9.13 50.01 -7.76
C THR A 317 9.89 48.73 -8.18
N GLU A 318 10.96 48.95 -8.95
CA GLU A 318 12.00 47.97 -9.20
C GLU A 318 12.82 47.77 -7.92
N VAL A 319 13.01 46.50 -7.53
CA VAL A 319 13.99 46.16 -6.50
C VAL A 319 15.19 45.51 -7.19
N ARG A 320 16.28 46.27 -7.17
CA ARG A 320 17.62 45.92 -7.64
C ARG A 320 18.27 44.97 -6.63
N LEU A 321 18.69 43.79 -7.10
CA LEU A 321 19.64 42.92 -6.40
C LEU A 321 21.04 43.46 -6.53
N SER A 322 21.69 43.79 -5.40
CA SER A 322 23.14 44.03 -5.34
C SER A 322 23.84 42.84 -4.74
N ALA A 323 24.67 42.18 -5.56
CA ALA A 323 25.67 41.20 -5.13
C ALA A 323 26.83 41.95 -4.49
N GLY A 324 27.20 41.58 -3.29
CA GLY A 324 28.43 42.01 -2.61
C GLY A 324 29.30 40.79 -2.34
N PHE A 325 30.32 40.66 -3.19
CA PHE A 325 31.45 39.75 -2.97
C PHE A 325 32.48 40.50 -2.12
N SER A 326 32.93 39.92 -1.01
CA SER A 326 34.18 40.34 -0.37
C SER A 326 34.94 39.13 0.14
N ALA A 327 36.04 38.84 -0.54
CA ALA A 327 37.05 37.90 -0.12
C ALA A 327 37.97 38.59 0.91
N GLN A 328 38.28 37.92 2.03
CA GLN A 328 39.45 38.24 2.82
C GLN A 328 40.29 36.98 3.04
N THR A 329 41.43 36.97 2.39
CA THR A 329 42.60 36.15 2.70
C THR A 329 43.28 36.71 3.94
N THR A 330 43.61 35.86 4.90
CA THR A 330 44.74 36.09 5.84
C THR A 330 45.50 34.80 6.06
N THR A 331 46.76 34.85 5.70
CA THR A 331 47.85 33.96 6.04
C THR A 331 48.21 34.11 7.53
N GLU A 332 48.35 33.00 8.25
CA GLU A 332 49.51 32.59 9.04
C GLU A 332 49.27 31.12 9.46
#